data_ec8bdda7d226cf287735fe527b0d82a5
#
_entry.id   ec8bdda7d226cf287735fe527b0d82a5
#
_cell.length_a   1.000
_cell.length_b   1.000
_cell.length_c   1.000
_cell.angle_alpha   90.00
_cell.angle_beta   90.00
_cell.angle_gamma   90.00
#
_symmetry.space_group_name_H-M   'P 1'
#
loop_
_entity.id
_entity.type
_entity.pdbx_description
1 polymer ?
#
loop_
_entity_poly.entity_id
_entity_poly.type
_entity_poly.pdbx_seq_one_letter_code
_entity_poly.pdbx_strand_id
1 'polypeptide(L)'
;VTARTTHLDAGVRSALRAVSAAAKKGLGDPGLAELVQIRASQLNHCAFCLDMHLALAREGGAVREAQLDLLDAWEEAGDDVFDARERAALELTEAVTVLTGGFVPDEVYERAAGHFDAARLAHLVALITAVNSWNRLMVGRRIPPGSTEW
;
A
#
# COMPACT_ATOMS: atom_id res chain seq x y z
N VAL A 1 -21.45 2.21 9.54
CA VAL A 1 -21.44 2.51 8.08
C VAL A 1 -22.10 1.36 7.34
N THR A 2 -23.11 1.67 6.55
CA THR A 2 -23.83 0.65 5.75
C THR A 2 -23.16 0.49 4.39
N ALA A 3 -22.85 -0.75 4.02
CA ALA A 3 -22.31 -1.07 2.70
C ALA A 3 -23.31 -0.68 1.58
N ARG A 4 -22.78 -0.17 0.48
CA ARG A 4 -23.57 0.12 -0.71
C ARG A 4 -23.81 -1.16 -1.51
N THR A 5 -24.95 -1.26 -2.16
CA THR A 5 -25.35 -2.45 -2.91
C THR A 5 -24.66 -2.62 -4.27
N THR A 6 -23.90 -1.63 -4.72
CA THR A 6 -23.13 -1.72 -5.97
C THR A 6 -22.06 -2.81 -5.85
N HIS A 7 -22.18 -3.83 -6.65
CA HIS A 7 -21.21 -4.93 -6.70
C HIS A 7 -20.01 -4.58 -7.56
N LEU A 8 -18.84 -5.09 -7.19
CA LEU A 8 -17.68 -5.03 -8.04
C LEU A 8 -17.82 -6.10 -9.15
N ASP A 9 -17.62 -5.67 -10.39
CA ASP A 9 -17.61 -6.59 -11.52
C ASP A 9 -16.54 -7.68 -11.34
N ALA A 10 -16.90 -8.93 -11.61
CA ALA A 10 -15.99 -10.06 -11.42
C ALA A 10 -14.75 -9.98 -12.32
N GLY A 11 -14.90 -9.48 -13.54
CA GLY A 11 -13.79 -9.26 -14.47
C GLY A 11 -12.82 -8.18 -13.98
N VAL A 12 -13.35 -7.07 -13.48
CA VAL A 12 -12.54 -5.99 -12.87
C VAL A 12 -11.80 -6.49 -11.62
N ARG A 13 -12.49 -7.23 -10.76
CA ARG A 13 -11.87 -7.84 -9.57
C ARG A 13 -10.70 -8.74 -9.95
N SER A 14 -10.92 -9.65 -10.90
CA SER A 14 -9.90 -10.58 -11.37
C SER A 14 -8.69 -9.86 -11.98
N ALA A 15 -8.93 -8.86 -12.83
CA ALA A 15 -7.88 -8.08 -13.47
C ALA A 15 -7.05 -7.29 -12.44
N LEU A 16 -7.71 -6.66 -11.46
CA LEU A 16 -7.00 -5.88 -10.43
C LEU A 16 -6.22 -6.79 -9.48
N ARG A 17 -6.73 -7.98 -9.16
CA ARG A 17 -5.97 -9.00 -8.42
C ARG A 17 -4.71 -9.43 -9.18
N ALA A 18 -4.81 -9.60 -10.50
CA ALA A 18 -3.66 -9.94 -11.34
C ALA A 18 -2.61 -8.83 -11.33
N VAL A 19 -3.01 -7.58 -11.41
CA VAL A 19 -2.09 -6.41 -11.28
C VAL A 19 -1.38 -6.44 -9.93
N SER A 20 -2.11 -6.60 -8.84
CA SER A 20 -1.54 -6.66 -7.49
C SER A 20 -0.54 -7.81 -7.33
N ALA A 21 -0.88 -8.99 -7.81
CA ALA A 21 -0.01 -10.16 -7.75
C ALA A 21 1.28 -9.98 -8.56
N ALA A 22 1.18 -9.44 -9.77
CA ALA A 22 2.34 -9.15 -10.63
C ALA A 22 3.27 -8.10 -9.99
N ALA A 23 2.71 -7.04 -9.43
CA ALA A 23 3.47 -6.00 -8.76
C ALA A 23 4.21 -6.53 -7.52
N LYS A 24 3.55 -7.30 -6.67
CA LYS A 24 4.17 -7.93 -5.49
C LYS A 24 5.30 -8.88 -5.88
N LYS A 25 5.07 -9.72 -6.88
CA LYS A 25 6.07 -10.67 -7.38
C LYS A 25 7.30 -9.94 -7.93
N GLY A 26 7.10 -8.90 -8.71
CA GLY A 26 8.18 -8.13 -9.30
C GLY A 26 8.97 -7.29 -8.28
N LEU A 27 8.29 -6.78 -7.25
CA LEU A 27 8.96 -6.10 -6.13
C LEU A 27 9.83 -7.07 -5.33
N GLY A 28 9.38 -8.30 -5.11
CA GLY A 28 10.15 -9.36 -4.49
C GLY A 28 10.47 -9.16 -3.01
N ASP A 29 9.69 -8.35 -2.31
CA ASP A 29 9.84 -8.04 -0.88
C ASP A 29 8.45 -8.03 -0.21
N PRO A 30 8.02 -9.17 0.34
CA PRO A 30 6.69 -9.28 0.96
C PRO A 30 6.46 -8.32 2.14
N GLY A 31 7.47 -8.10 2.96
CA GLY A 31 7.38 -7.19 4.11
C GLY A 31 7.17 -5.75 3.66
N LEU A 32 8.00 -5.28 2.72
CA LEU A 32 7.85 -3.94 2.15
C LEU A 32 6.51 -3.78 1.42
N ALA A 33 6.06 -4.80 0.70
CA ALA A 33 4.77 -4.78 0.03
C ALA A 33 3.61 -4.53 1.01
N GLU A 34 3.63 -5.17 2.18
CA GLU A 34 2.61 -4.92 3.21
C GLU A 34 2.72 -3.52 3.81
N LEU A 35 3.93 -3.04 4.13
CA LEU A 35 4.12 -1.67 4.63
C LEU A 35 3.55 -0.62 3.67
N VAL A 36 3.84 -0.75 2.38
CA VAL A 36 3.34 0.14 1.33
C VAL A 36 1.80 0.11 1.25
N GLN A 37 1.22 -1.07 1.25
CA GLN A 37 -0.24 -1.23 1.16
C GLN A 37 -0.95 -0.73 2.43
N ILE A 38 -0.38 -0.96 3.60
CA ILE A 38 -0.91 -0.43 4.86
C ILE A 38 -0.84 1.10 4.86
N ARG A 39 0.30 1.68 4.48
CA ARG A 39 0.45 3.15 4.47
C ARG A 39 -0.53 3.83 3.53
N ALA A 40 -0.68 3.35 2.31
CA ALA A 40 -1.67 3.88 1.37
C ALA A 40 -3.10 3.76 1.95
N SER A 41 -3.42 2.65 2.59
CA SER A 41 -4.73 2.42 3.22
C SER A 41 -4.99 3.35 4.40
N GLN A 42 -3.98 3.71 5.18
CA GLN A 42 -4.05 4.74 6.23
C GLN A 42 -4.41 6.10 5.62
N LEU A 43 -3.67 6.51 4.59
CA LEU A 43 -3.87 7.80 3.91
C LEU A 43 -5.24 7.92 3.25
N ASN A 44 -5.74 6.83 2.68
CA ASN A 44 -7.05 6.78 2.03
C ASN A 44 -8.20 6.46 2.99
N HIS A 45 -7.93 6.27 4.27
CA HIS A 45 -8.92 5.92 5.29
C HIS A 45 -9.76 4.68 4.92
N CYS A 46 -9.13 3.66 4.32
CA CYS A 46 -9.80 2.41 3.98
C CYS A 46 -9.75 1.43 5.15
N ALA A 47 -10.78 1.44 6.00
CA ALA A 47 -10.81 0.59 7.19
C ALA A 47 -10.76 -0.91 6.84
N PHE A 48 -11.49 -1.34 5.79
CA PHE A 48 -11.44 -2.71 5.30
C PHE A 48 -10.03 -3.12 4.87
N CYS A 49 -9.38 -2.27 4.05
CA CYS A 49 -8.05 -2.56 3.52
C CYS A 49 -7.00 -2.57 4.64
N LEU A 50 -7.09 -1.62 5.56
CA LEU A 50 -6.18 -1.51 6.68
C LEU A 50 -6.27 -2.74 7.60
N ASP A 51 -7.47 -3.13 8.01
CA ASP A 51 -7.71 -4.31 8.83
C ASP A 51 -7.17 -5.58 8.16
N MET A 52 -7.47 -5.78 6.88
CA MET A 52 -7.02 -6.94 6.11
C MET A 52 -5.48 -6.99 6.00
N HIS A 53 -4.83 -5.90 5.61
CA HIS A 53 -3.38 -5.87 5.43
C HIS A 53 -2.61 -5.98 6.76
N LEU A 54 -3.11 -5.41 7.84
CA LEU A 54 -2.53 -5.58 9.17
C LEU A 54 -2.58 -7.06 9.60
N ALA A 55 -3.71 -7.73 9.38
CA ALA A 55 -3.84 -9.15 9.67
C ALA A 55 -2.86 -10.00 8.82
N LEU A 56 -2.77 -9.73 7.53
CA LEU A 56 -1.84 -10.42 6.61
C LEU A 56 -0.38 -10.19 7.00
N ALA A 57 -0.02 -8.97 7.38
CA ALA A 57 1.34 -8.63 7.80
C ALA A 57 1.75 -9.39 9.08
N ARG A 58 0.85 -9.50 10.05
CA ARG A 58 1.08 -10.25 11.28
C ARG A 58 1.17 -11.75 11.02
N GLU A 59 0.26 -12.29 10.22
CA GLU A 59 0.24 -13.70 9.83
C GLU A 59 1.51 -14.10 9.05
N GLY A 60 1.93 -13.26 8.11
CA GLY A 60 3.11 -13.51 7.28
C GLY A 60 4.45 -13.40 8.01
N GLY A 61 4.49 -12.66 9.12
CA GLY A 61 5.68 -12.51 9.95
C GLY A 61 6.85 -11.75 9.31
N ALA A 62 6.65 -11.16 8.14
CA ALA A 62 7.69 -10.41 7.42
C ALA A 62 7.81 -8.95 7.87
N VAL A 63 6.85 -8.46 8.65
CA VAL A 63 6.81 -7.11 9.20
C VAL A 63 6.84 -7.19 10.72
N ARG A 64 7.72 -6.41 11.34
CA ARG A 64 7.84 -6.38 12.81
C ARG A 64 6.70 -5.56 13.42
N GLU A 65 6.25 -5.92 14.62
CA GLU A 65 5.19 -5.16 15.33
C GLU A 65 5.56 -3.70 15.52
N ALA A 66 6.83 -3.38 15.82
CA ALA A 66 7.29 -2.00 15.92
C ALA A 66 7.06 -1.19 14.63
N GLN A 67 7.19 -1.82 13.47
CA GLN A 67 6.90 -1.18 12.19
C GLN A 67 5.39 -0.94 12.00
N LEU A 68 4.56 -1.89 12.39
CA LEU A 68 3.10 -1.73 12.33
C LEU A 68 2.61 -0.64 13.28
N ASP A 69 3.14 -0.60 14.50
CA ASP A 69 2.78 0.37 15.52
C ASP A 69 3.15 1.80 15.14
N LEU A 70 4.29 1.99 14.46
CA LEU A 70 4.85 3.30 14.16
C LEU A 70 4.71 3.73 12.70
N LEU A 71 4.04 2.94 11.86
CA LEU A 71 3.95 3.23 10.43
C LEU A 71 3.26 4.56 10.12
N ASP A 72 2.25 4.95 10.91
CA ASP A 72 1.55 6.22 10.72
C ASP A 72 2.43 7.44 11.06
N ALA A 73 3.51 7.22 11.82
CA ALA A 73 4.50 8.22 12.20
C ALA A 73 5.93 7.81 11.78
N TRP A 74 6.06 7.12 10.66
CA TRP A 74 7.33 6.53 10.21
C TRP A 74 8.47 7.55 10.10
N GLU A 75 8.16 8.79 9.77
CA GLU A 75 9.15 9.87 9.61
C GLU A 75 9.91 10.16 10.90
N GLU A 76 9.23 10.06 12.05
CA GLU A 76 9.79 10.30 13.38
C GLU A 76 10.34 9.04 14.04
N ALA A 77 10.05 7.85 13.47
CA ALA A 77 10.60 6.60 13.97
C ALA A 77 12.10 6.50 13.66
N GLY A 78 12.85 5.80 14.50
CA GLY A 78 14.29 5.63 14.33
C GLY A 78 14.67 4.75 13.11
N ASP A 79 15.92 4.85 12.68
CA ASP A 79 16.45 4.06 11.57
C ASP A 79 16.51 2.55 11.91
N ASP A 80 16.44 2.20 13.17
CA ASP A 80 16.28 0.83 13.66
C ASP A 80 14.86 0.27 13.41
N VAL A 81 13.87 1.13 13.18
CA VAL A 81 12.49 0.74 12.85
C VAL A 81 12.29 0.67 11.33
N PHE A 82 12.67 1.71 10.61
CA PHE A 82 12.59 1.76 9.15
C PHE A 82 13.94 2.14 8.55
N ASP A 83 14.49 1.28 7.73
CA ASP A 83 15.74 1.58 7.02
C ASP A 83 15.54 2.61 5.89
N ALA A 84 16.63 3.08 5.31
CA ALA A 84 16.60 4.11 4.26
C ALA A 84 15.79 3.69 3.03
N ARG A 85 15.83 2.40 2.68
CA ARG A 85 15.09 1.84 1.54
C ARG A 85 13.59 1.82 1.81
N GLU A 86 13.19 1.39 3.00
CA GLU A 86 11.80 1.39 3.45
C GLU A 86 11.25 2.82 3.52
N ARG A 87 12.02 3.75 4.06
CA ARG A 87 11.65 5.18 4.12
C ARG A 87 11.44 5.77 2.73
N ALA A 88 12.32 5.50 1.78
CA ALA A 88 12.16 5.97 0.40
C ALA A 88 10.90 5.40 -0.27
N ALA A 89 10.57 4.14 -0.01
CA ALA A 89 9.35 3.51 -0.51
C ALA A 89 8.09 4.11 0.14
N LEU A 90 8.11 4.41 1.44
CA LEU A 90 7.00 5.04 2.15
C LEU A 90 6.76 6.47 1.67
N GLU A 91 7.82 7.23 1.47
CA GLU A 91 7.73 8.59 0.93
C GLU A 91 7.12 8.59 -0.48
N LEU A 92 7.56 7.68 -1.35
CA LEU A 92 6.98 7.50 -2.68
C LEU A 92 5.51 7.07 -2.61
N THR A 93 5.17 6.18 -1.67
CA THR A 93 3.79 5.75 -1.43
C THR A 93 2.89 6.94 -1.10
N GLU A 94 3.34 7.84 -0.25
CA GLU A 94 2.60 9.06 0.12
C GLU A 94 2.45 10.00 -1.07
N ALA A 95 3.53 10.26 -1.81
CA ALA A 95 3.52 11.16 -2.96
C ALA A 95 2.58 10.66 -4.08
N VAL A 96 2.57 9.36 -4.36
CA VAL A 96 1.69 8.77 -5.37
C VAL A 96 0.24 8.67 -4.88
N THR A 97 0.03 8.43 -3.59
CA THR A 97 -1.31 8.33 -3.00
C THR A 97 -1.99 9.69 -2.92
N VAL A 98 -1.26 10.72 -2.51
CA VAL A 98 -1.76 12.10 -2.38
C VAL A 98 -1.13 12.96 -3.47
N LEU A 99 -1.55 12.75 -4.71
CA LEU A 99 -0.98 13.43 -5.89
C LEU A 99 -1.05 14.94 -5.81
N THR A 100 -2.09 15.50 -5.23
CA THR A 100 -2.28 16.95 -5.10
C THR A 100 -1.27 17.63 -4.17
N GLY A 101 -0.50 16.86 -3.41
CA GLY A 101 0.57 17.36 -2.54
C GLY A 101 1.93 17.54 -3.23
N GLY A 102 1.96 17.75 -4.56
CA GLY A 102 3.20 18.00 -5.30
C GLY A 102 3.40 17.16 -6.56
N PHE A 103 2.44 16.34 -6.93
CA PHE A 103 2.45 15.54 -8.15
C PHE A 103 3.68 14.63 -8.29
N VAL A 104 4.08 13.98 -7.20
CA VAL A 104 5.31 13.18 -7.09
C VAL A 104 6.57 14.03 -7.42
N PRO A 105 7.07 14.79 -6.43
CA PRO A 105 8.28 15.61 -6.66
C PRO A 105 9.47 14.77 -7.15
N ASP A 106 10.28 15.35 -8.01
CA ASP A 106 11.43 14.65 -8.62
C ASP A 106 12.37 14.08 -7.56
N GLU A 107 12.63 14.83 -6.48
CA GLU A 107 13.50 14.39 -5.38
C GLU A 107 12.96 13.16 -4.64
N VAL A 108 11.64 12.99 -4.53
CA VAL A 108 11.01 11.80 -3.92
C VAL A 108 11.22 10.59 -4.82
N TYR A 109 10.96 10.76 -6.11
CA TYR A 109 11.17 9.69 -7.09
C TYR A 109 12.64 9.28 -7.18
N GLU A 110 13.56 10.24 -7.21
CA GLU A 110 15.00 10.00 -7.29
C GLU A 110 15.55 9.28 -6.05
N ARG A 111 15.04 9.62 -4.85
CA ARG A 111 15.42 8.87 -3.63
C ARG A 111 15.00 7.40 -3.74
N ALA A 112 13.80 7.11 -4.19
CA ALA A 112 13.37 5.74 -4.42
C ALA A 112 14.22 5.07 -5.50
N ALA A 113 14.51 5.74 -6.60
CA ALA A 113 15.37 5.23 -7.67
C ALA A 113 16.81 4.91 -7.20
N GLY A 114 17.27 5.55 -6.13
CA GLY A 114 18.56 5.24 -5.50
C GLY A 114 18.56 3.92 -4.72
N HIS A 115 17.41 3.39 -4.36
CA HIS A 115 17.27 2.16 -3.55
C HIS A 115 16.66 0.98 -4.33
N PHE A 116 16.04 1.22 -5.47
CA PHE A 116 15.40 0.20 -6.30
C PHE A 116 15.93 0.27 -7.71
N ASP A 117 16.27 -0.88 -8.30
CA ASP A 117 16.54 -0.92 -9.73
C ASP A 117 15.27 -0.54 -10.54
N ALA A 118 15.44 -0.26 -11.83
CA ALA A 118 14.34 0.21 -12.67
C ALA A 118 13.14 -0.75 -12.70
N ALA A 119 13.38 -2.05 -12.70
CA ALA A 119 12.31 -3.05 -12.71
C ALA A 119 11.54 -3.07 -11.38
N ARG A 120 12.25 -3.09 -10.26
CA ARG A 120 11.63 -3.07 -8.92
C ARG A 120 10.92 -1.76 -8.63
N LEU A 121 11.48 -0.64 -9.07
CA LEU A 121 10.82 0.67 -8.94
C LEU A 121 9.50 0.70 -9.72
N ALA A 122 9.49 0.17 -10.94
CA ALA A 122 8.26 0.05 -11.73
C ALA A 122 7.21 -0.81 -11.02
N HIS A 123 7.61 -1.92 -10.41
CA HIS A 123 6.70 -2.76 -9.64
C HIS A 123 6.24 -2.11 -8.33
N LEU A 124 7.09 -1.33 -7.68
CA LEU A 124 6.71 -0.54 -6.50
C LEU A 124 5.62 0.49 -6.87
N VAL A 125 5.81 1.24 -7.93
CA VAL A 125 4.80 2.22 -8.42
C VAL A 125 3.50 1.51 -8.81
N ALA A 126 3.59 0.36 -9.49
CA ALA A 126 2.42 -0.46 -9.84
C ALA A 126 1.67 -0.96 -8.60
N LEU A 127 2.39 -1.38 -7.55
CA LEU A 127 1.79 -1.83 -6.30
C LEU A 127 1.06 -0.69 -5.57
N ILE A 128 1.69 0.48 -5.48
CA ILE A 128 1.05 1.67 -4.91
C ILE A 128 -0.22 2.03 -5.69
N THR A 129 -0.16 1.98 -7.02
CA THR A 129 -1.31 2.26 -7.89
C THR A 129 -2.42 1.24 -7.67
N ALA A 130 -2.10 -0.04 -7.60
CA ALA A 130 -3.07 -1.12 -7.38
C ALA A 130 -3.77 -0.99 -6.03
N VAL A 131 -3.03 -0.76 -4.94
CA VAL A 131 -3.64 -0.61 -3.61
C VAL A 131 -4.51 0.64 -3.53
N ASN A 132 -4.11 1.74 -4.17
CA ASN A 132 -4.95 2.93 -4.29
C ASN A 132 -6.26 2.64 -5.02
N SER A 133 -6.24 1.82 -6.07
CA SER A 133 -7.44 1.38 -6.77
C SER A 133 -8.35 0.56 -5.84
N TRP A 134 -7.81 -0.39 -5.10
CA TRP A 134 -8.56 -1.15 -4.10
C TRP A 134 -9.16 -0.27 -3.02
N ASN A 135 -8.37 0.66 -2.46
CA ASN A 135 -8.86 1.60 -1.44
C ASN A 135 -10.09 2.37 -1.93
N ARG A 136 -10.05 2.88 -3.17
CA ARG A 136 -11.17 3.64 -3.77
C ARG A 136 -12.40 2.78 -3.98
N LEU A 137 -12.23 1.55 -4.43
CA LEU A 137 -13.35 0.62 -4.59
C LEU A 137 -14.01 0.29 -3.25
N MET A 138 -13.21 0.01 -2.22
CA MET A 138 -13.73 -0.35 -0.90
C MET A 138 -14.33 0.84 -0.15
N VAL A 139 -13.69 1.99 -0.15
CA VAL A 139 -14.22 3.23 0.45
C VAL A 139 -15.46 3.70 -0.29
N GLY A 140 -15.43 3.72 -1.62
CA GLY A 140 -16.57 4.13 -2.45
C GLY A 140 -17.81 3.26 -2.25
N ARG A 141 -17.62 1.98 -1.97
CA ARG A 141 -18.70 1.02 -1.70
C ARG A 141 -19.03 0.87 -0.21
N ARG A 142 -18.27 1.51 0.67
CA ARG A 142 -18.42 1.42 2.14
C ARG A 142 -18.37 -0.02 2.67
N ILE A 143 -17.42 -0.79 2.18
CA ILE A 143 -17.23 -2.16 2.66
C ILE A 143 -16.63 -2.12 4.08
N PRO A 144 -17.31 -2.72 5.08
CA PRO A 144 -16.81 -2.71 6.45
C PRO A 144 -15.65 -3.70 6.64
N PRO A 145 -14.78 -3.47 7.65
CA PRO A 145 -13.76 -4.44 8.04
C PRO A 145 -14.37 -5.81 8.31
N GLY A 146 -13.64 -6.86 7.97
CA GLY A 146 -14.06 -8.26 8.19
C GLY A 146 -15.13 -8.77 7.23
N SER A 147 -15.58 -7.96 6.26
CA SER A 147 -16.54 -8.43 5.26
C SER A 147 -15.93 -9.53 4.38
N THR A 148 -16.69 -10.60 4.16
CA THR A 148 -16.31 -11.70 3.26
C THR A 148 -16.99 -11.59 1.90
N GLU A 149 -17.99 -10.72 1.78
CA GLU A 149 -18.75 -10.45 0.55
C GLU A 149 -18.47 -9.02 0.07
N TRP A 150 -17.78 -8.91 -1.06
CA TRP A 150 -17.44 -7.61 -1.63
C TRP A 150 -17.09 -7.69 -3.12
#